data_0382d2af8d1404a760dbe37ab971881a
#
_entry.id   0382d2af8d1404a760dbe37ab971881a
#
_cell.length_a   1.000
_cell.length_b   1.000
_cell.length_c   1.000
_cell.angle_alpha   90.00
_cell.angle_beta   90.00
_cell.angle_gamma   90.00
#
_symmetry.space_group_name_H-M   'P 1'
#
loop_
_entity.id
_entity.type
_entity.pdbx_description
1 polymer ?
#
loop_
_entity_poly.entity_id
_entity_poly.type
_entity_poly.pdbx_seq_one_letter_code
_entity_poly.pdbx_strand_id
1 'polypeptide(L)'
;MELIEKILSEENLQKAIRKVKKNKGAPGVDKMTVQEVEEWFNQYKEDLISKILNKQYKPMPVKRVYIPKPNGKQRPLGIPTVVDRVIQQAMLQVLSEIYEPVFSEHSYGFRPNRSAHMAMEEVLSYLNEGYEWIVDLDIEKFFDTVNHDKLISILRERVNDSKTLHLIRAYLQAGILDKGLVSSSTIGTPQGGPISVILSNIYLDKFDKELESRNLRFARYADDCIIFVKSEMSANRVMKSVTSWLERKLFLKVSATKTKVVRPTKGQFLGFTFYKNSDKWKCCPTKDRKKRLYSNIQKWMERKHAVSRPLSVTFKKLNQMIRGWIRYFKISSIKGFLDKFGQWLRHKVRCIIIKQWKRPMTR
;
A
#
# COMPACT_ATOMS: atom_id res chain seq x y z
N MET A 1 -13.53 21.10 21.83
CA MET A 1 -12.12 20.67 21.71
C MET A 1 -11.72 20.83 20.24
N GLU A 2 -10.73 21.65 19.96
CA GLU A 2 -10.18 21.78 18.60
C GLU A 2 -9.62 20.43 18.11
N LEU A 3 -9.62 20.17 16.82
CA LEU A 3 -9.13 18.90 16.27
C LEU A 3 -7.67 18.66 16.61
N ILE A 4 -6.85 19.70 16.57
CA ILE A 4 -5.42 19.62 16.94
C ILE A 4 -5.26 19.18 18.40
N GLU A 5 -6.10 19.63 19.32
CA GLU A 5 -6.06 19.22 20.74
C GLU A 5 -6.34 17.72 20.88
N LYS A 6 -7.32 17.19 20.12
CA LYS A 6 -7.60 15.76 20.09
C LYS A 6 -6.41 14.97 19.53
N ILE A 7 -5.76 15.47 18.47
CA ILE A 7 -4.56 14.85 17.89
C ILE A 7 -3.43 14.78 18.91
N LEU A 8 -3.21 15.85 19.65
CA LEU A 8 -2.11 16.00 20.62
C LEU A 8 -2.46 15.53 22.03
N SER A 9 -3.68 15.00 22.26
CA SER A 9 -4.08 14.47 23.57
C SER A 9 -3.16 13.34 24.01
N GLU A 10 -2.91 13.26 25.31
CA GLU A 10 -2.03 12.25 25.92
C GLU A 10 -2.43 10.83 25.49
N GLU A 11 -3.72 10.51 25.57
CA GLU A 11 -4.24 9.19 25.20
C GLU A 11 -3.92 8.85 23.74
N ASN A 12 -4.12 9.80 22.81
CA ASN A 12 -3.89 9.61 21.39
C ASN A 12 -2.40 9.48 21.07
N LEU A 13 -1.55 10.30 21.69
CA LEU A 13 -0.09 10.23 21.52
C LEU A 13 0.46 8.91 22.05
N GLN A 14 0.02 8.42 23.20
CA GLN A 14 0.43 7.15 23.73
C GLN A 14 0.02 5.95 22.85
N LYS A 15 -1.18 6.01 22.23
CA LYS A 15 -1.59 5.03 21.21
C LYS A 15 -0.66 5.07 19.99
N ALA A 16 -0.31 6.27 19.53
CA ALA A 16 0.58 6.47 18.39
C ALA A 16 1.99 5.95 18.67
N ILE A 17 2.58 6.26 19.83
CA ILE A 17 3.90 5.77 20.25
C ILE A 17 3.93 4.24 20.25
N ARG A 18 2.95 3.60 20.91
CA ARG A 18 2.84 2.12 20.94
C ARG A 18 2.79 1.52 19.54
N LYS A 19 2.05 2.13 18.62
CA LYS A 19 1.92 1.65 17.24
C LYS A 19 3.20 1.82 16.44
N VAL A 20 3.90 2.95 16.59
CA VAL A 20 5.19 3.20 15.95
C VAL A 20 6.26 2.24 16.47
N LYS A 21 6.34 2.00 17.79
CA LYS A 21 7.26 1.00 18.40
C LYS A 21 6.98 -0.40 17.88
N LYS A 22 5.72 -0.81 17.83
CA LYS A 22 5.31 -2.15 17.33
C LYS A 22 5.76 -2.39 15.88
N ASN A 23 5.78 -1.35 15.05
CA ASN A 23 6.16 -1.45 13.65
C ASN A 23 7.68 -1.60 13.43
N LYS A 24 8.52 -1.35 14.43
CA LYS A 24 9.98 -1.54 14.40
C LYS A 24 10.66 -0.92 13.17
N GLY A 25 10.22 0.26 12.74
CA GLY A 25 10.74 0.92 11.54
C GLY A 25 12.16 1.47 11.73
N ALA A 26 12.90 1.60 10.63
CA ALA A 26 14.25 2.16 10.62
C ALA A 26 14.29 3.63 11.08
N PRO A 27 15.41 4.13 11.63
CA PRO A 27 15.59 5.54 12.02
C PRO A 27 15.54 6.49 10.82
N GLY A 28 15.11 7.72 11.06
CA GLY A 28 15.09 8.81 10.09
C GLY A 28 16.47 9.45 9.87
N VAL A 29 16.46 10.75 9.53
CA VAL A 29 17.68 11.56 9.32
C VAL A 29 18.40 11.84 10.64
N ASP A 30 17.69 11.92 11.75
CA ASP A 30 18.16 12.13 13.11
C ASP A 30 18.81 10.88 13.75
N LYS A 31 18.71 9.73 13.10
CA LYS A 31 19.21 8.43 13.57
C LYS A 31 18.53 7.91 14.84
N MET A 32 17.53 8.59 15.39
CA MET A 32 16.76 8.13 16.55
C MET A 32 16.07 6.79 16.24
N THR A 33 16.18 5.85 17.18
CA THR A 33 15.50 4.55 17.09
C THR A 33 14.11 4.59 17.71
N VAL A 34 13.29 3.59 17.41
CA VAL A 34 11.92 3.49 17.98
C VAL A 34 11.94 3.15 19.47
N GLN A 35 13.06 2.69 20.03
CA GLN A 35 13.21 2.41 21.46
C GLN A 35 13.34 3.70 22.28
N GLU A 36 14.01 4.71 21.74
CA GLU A 36 14.32 5.98 22.41
C GLU A 36 13.13 6.95 22.43
N VAL A 37 12.07 6.67 21.66
CA VAL A 37 10.96 7.61 21.45
C VAL A 37 10.17 7.95 22.72
N GLU A 38 9.95 6.99 23.63
CA GLU A 38 9.21 7.23 24.86
C GLU A 38 9.95 8.19 25.79
N GLU A 39 11.27 7.96 25.96
CA GLU A 39 12.13 8.82 26.76
C GLU A 39 12.18 10.23 26.19
N TRP A 40 12.32 10.35 24.87
CA TRP A 40 12.28 11.62 24.17
C TRP A 40 10.96 12.37 24.41
N PHE A 41 9.80 11.68 24.28
CA PHE A 41 8.49 12.30 24.52
C PHE A 41 8.32 12.71 25.99
N ASN A 42 8.82 11.96 26.96
CA ASN A 42 8.76 12.32 28.37
C ASN A 42 9.51 13.65 28.65
N GLN A 43 10.59 13.91 27.92
CA GLN A 43 11.42 15.09 28.11
C GLN A 43 10.95 16.30 27.28
N TYR A 44 10.52 16.10 26.03
CA TYR A 44 10.32 17.19 25.07
C TYR A 44 8.87 17.36 24.58
N LYS A 45 7.92 16.61 25.10
CA LYS A 45 6.52 16.63 24.65
C LYS A 45 5.90 18.01 24.74
N GLU A 46 6.06 18.73 25.85
CA GLU A 46 5.43 20.03 26.07
C GLU A 46 5.95 21.09 25.09
N ASP A 47 7.25 21.12 24.83
CA ASP A 47 7.86 22.00 23.84
C ASP A 47 7.37 21.68 22.43
N LEU A 48 7.29 20.38 22.08
CA LEU A 48 6.76 19.94 20.80
C LEU A 48 5.29 20.38 20.60
N ILE A 49 4.44 20.16 21.60
CA ILE A 49 3.03 20.56 21.56
C ILE A 49 2.92 22.09 21.41
N SER A 50 3.66 22.86 22.19
CA SER A 50 3.70 24.32 22.09
C SER A 50 4.08 24.78 20.69
N LYS A 51 5.13 24.23 20.09
CA LYS A 51 5.56 24.55 18.72
C LYS A 51 4.48 24.22 17.69
N ILE A 52 3.76 23.10 17.85
CA ILE A 52 2.67 22.72 16.93
C ILE A 52 1.50 23.69 17.05
N LEU A 53 1.06 24.00 18.28
CA LEU A 53 -0.07 24.91 18.53
C LEU A 53 0.21 26.34 18.04
N ASN A 54 1.46 26.78 18.13
CA ASN A 54 1.92 28.08 17.64
C ASN A 54 2.30 28.08 16.14
N LYS A 55 2.06 26.97 15.40
CA LYS A 55 2.40 26.84 13.97
C LYS A 55 3.91 27.01 13.67
N GLN A 56 4.76 26.78 14.65
CA GLN A 56 6.22 26.92 14.54
C GLN A 56 6.92 25.58 14.29
N TYR A 57 6.19 24.47 14.41
CA TYR A 57 6.75 23.15 14.18
C TYR A 57 7.12 22.95 12.71
N LYS A 58 8.37 22.57 12.47
CA LYS A 58 8.90 22.24 11.15
C LYS A 58 9.32 20.77 11.14
N PRO A 59 8.59 19.89 10.44
CA PRO A 59 8.99 18.50 10.28
C PRO A 59 10.37 18.38 9.64
N MET A 60 11.14 17.38 10.03
CA MET A 60 12.44 17.12 9.41
C MET A 60 12.28 16.49 8.03
N PRO A 61 13.25 16.70 7.12
CA PRO A 61 13.23 16.06 5.81
C PRO A 61 13.18 14.53 5.93
N VAL A 62 12.45 13.85 5.04
CA VAL A 62 12.43 12.40 5.02
C VAL A 62 13.71 11.83 4.41
N LYS A 63 14.29 10.81 5.03
CA LYS A 63 15.47 10.09 4.51
C LYS A 63 15.06 9.24 3.32
N ARG A 64 15.60 9.51 2.14
CA ARG A 64 15.35 8.73 0.92
C ARG A 64 16.06 7.38 0.98
N VAL A 65 15.32 6.32 0.69
CA VAL A 65 15.85 4.97 0.46
C VAL A 65 15.22 4.37 -0.79
N TYR A 66 15.94 3.45 -1.44
CA TYR A 66 15.48 2.84 -2.69
C TYR A 66 15.25 1.35 -2.50
N ILE A 67 14.04 0.88 -2.82
CA ILE A 67 13.69 -0.54 -2.79
C ILE A 67 13.60 -1.08 -4.22
N PRO A 68 14.31 -2.18 -4.55
CA PRO A 68 14.27 -2.75 -5.89
C PRO A 68 12.87 -3.30 -6.23
N LYS A 69 12.36 -2.92 -7.42
CA LYS A 69 11.16 -3.51 -8.01
C LYS A 69 11.50 -4.79 -8.79
N PRO A 70 10.53 -5.69 -9.01
CA PRO A 70 10.77 -6.93 -9.78
C PRO A 70 11.25 -6.72 -11.22
N ASN A 71 10.99 -5.55 -11.79
CA ASN A 71 11.38 -5.16 -13.14
C ASN A 71 12.76 -4.46 -13.22
N GLY A 72 13.57 -4.54 -12.16
CA GLY A 72 14.88 -3.90 -12.07
C GLY A 72 14.85 -2.39 -11.75
N LYS A 73 13.70 -1.73 -11.83
CA LYS A 73 13.55 -0.33 -11.41
C LYS A 73 13.57 -0.22 -9.89
N GLN A 74 13.88 0.97 -9.38
CA GLN A 74 13.85 1.25 -7.95
C GLN A 74 12.56 1.99 -7.57
N ARG A 75 12.03 1.71 -6.36
CA ARG A 75 10.95 2.48 -5.74
C ARG A 75 11.57 3.38 -4.68
N PRO A 76 11.47 4.70 -4.82
CA PRO A 76 11.90 5.61 -3.78
C PRO A 76 10.92 5.55 -2.60
N LEU A 77 11.44 5.44 -1.38
CA LEU A 77 10.68 5.59 -0.14
C LEU A 77 11.32 6.68 0.72
N GLY A 78 10.49 7.40 1.48
CA GLY A 78 10.95 8.34 2.49
C GLY A 78 10.77 7.77 3.89
N ILE A 79 11.79 7.84 4.72
CA ILE A 79 11.73 7.45 6.13
C ILE A 79 11.69 8.73 6.97
N PRO A 80 10.53 9.12 7.55
CA PRO A 80 10.44 10.23 8.48
C PRO A 80 11.17 9.91 9.79
N THR A 81 11.51 10.93 10.59
CA THR A 81 12.00 10.73 11.95
C THR A 81 10.98 9.97 12.80
N VAL A 82 11.42 9.39 13.92
CA VAL A 82 10.51 8.64 14.78
C VAL A 82 9.46 9.56 15.41
N VAL A 83 9.85 10.76 15.79
CA VAL A 83 8.95 11.80 16.33
C VAL A 83 7.89 12.18 15.29
N ASP A 84 8.32 12.48 14.06
CA ASP A 84 7.38 12.79 12.96
C ASP A 84 6.41 11.65 12.70
N ARG A 85 6.88 10.40 12.75
CA ARG A 85 6.01 9.21 12.61
C ARG A 85 4.96 9.12 13.72
N VAL A 86 5.30 9.48 14.96
CA VAL A 86 4.34 9.50 16.07
C VAL A 86 3.27 10.56 15.82
N ILE A 87 3.64 11.78 15.48
CA ILE A 87 2.67 12.85 15.19
C ILE A 87 1.81 12.49 13.99
N GLN A 88 2.40 12.00 12.90
CA GLN A 88 1.65 11.53 11.73
C GLN A 88 0.70 10.38 12.07
N GLN A 89 1.10 9.46 12.95
CA GLN A 89 0.26 8.36 13.42
C GLN A 89 -0.90 8.88 14.30
N ALA A 90 -0.65 9.86 15.13
CA ALA A 90 -1.68 10.51 15.95
C ALA A 90 -2.71 11.23 15.08
N MET A 91 -2.25 11.95 14.04
CA MET A 91 -3.14 12.56 13.03
C MET A 91 -3.95 11.51 12.25
N LEU A 92 -3.31 10.41 11.82
CA LEU A 92 -3.98 9.32 11.12
C LEU A 92 -5.13 8.74 11.95
N GLN A 93 -4.95 8.55 13.27
CA GLN A 93 -5.97 8.00 14.15
C GLN A 93 -7.22 8.88 14.17
N VAL A 94 -7.04 10.17 14.37
CA VAL A 94 -8.16 11.13 14.47
C VAL A 94 -8.81 11.39 13.10
N LEU A 95 -8.03 11.55 12.04
CA LEU A 95 -8.57 11.73 10.68
C LEU A 95 -9.34 10.48 10.21
N SER A 96 -8.90 9.27 10.61
CA SER A 96 -9.63 8.05 10.27
C SER A 96 -11.04 8.04 10.87
N GLU A 97 -11.24 8.53 12.09
CA GLU A 97 -12.57 8.61 12.69
C GLU A 97 -13.52 9.54 11.91
N ILE A 98 -12.98 10.61 11.30
CA ILE A 98 -13.75 11.58 10.51
C ILE A 98 -14.09 11.06 9.12
N TYR A 99 -13.13 10.37 8.47
CA TYR A 99 -13.23 10.05 7.05
C TYR A 99 -13.72 8.63 6.76
N GLU A 100 -13.47 7.64 7.65
CA GLU A 100 -13.94 6.26 7.44
C GLU A 100 -15.45 6.15 7.18
N PRO A 101 -16.34 6.88 7.89
CA PRO A 101 -17.78 6.78 7.64
C PRO A 101 -18.24 7.33 6.29
N VAL A 102 -17.40 8.10 5.60
CA VAL A 102 -17.79 8.79 4.35
C VAL A 102 -17.08 8.26 3.12
N PHE A 103 -16.02 7.49 3.28
CA PHE A 103 -15.36 6.84 2.16
C PHE A 103 -16.28 5.88 1.43
N SER A 104 -16.10 5.81 0.11
CA SER A 104 -16.80 4.85 -0.75
C SER A 104 -16.72 3.43 -0.22
N GLU A 105 -17.82 2.68 -0.30
CA GLU A 105 -17.85 1.24 0.02
C GLU A 105 -16.96 0.43 -0.94
N HIS A 106 -16.71 0.94 -2.14
CA HIS A 106 -15.90 0.32 -3.20
C HIS A 106 -14.40 0.63 -3.07
N SER A 107 -13.98 1.32 -1.99
CA SER A 107 -12.59 1.62 -1.65
C SER A 107 -12.10 0.70 -0.53
N TYR A 108 -11.04 -0.08 -0.80
CA TYR A 108 -10.58 -1.16 0.10
C TYR A 108 -9.16 -0.96 0.64
N GLY A 109 -8.32 -0.19 -0.05
CA GLY A 109 -6.91 -0.04 0.30
C GLY A 109 -6.67 0.82 1.51
N PHE A 110 -5.82 0.37 2.44
CA PHE A 110 -5.37 1.12 3.62
C PHE A 110 -6.48 1.52 4.61
N ARG A 111 -7.61 0.86 4.58
CA ARG A 111 -8.73 1.12 5.48
C ARG A 111 -8.85 0.05 6.56
N PRO A 112 -9.27 0.40 7.79
CA PRO A 112 -9.56 -0.58 8.83
C PRO A 112 -10.71 -1.49 8.38
N ASN A 113 -10.64 -2.77 8.74
CA ASN A 113 -11.66 -3.78 8.43
C ASN A 113 -11.92 -4.01 6.93
N ARG A 114 -11.11 -3.46 6.04
CA ARG A 114 -11.15 -3.71 4.60
C ARG A 114 -9.93 -4.52 4.16
N SER A 115 -10.07 -5.30 3.10
CA SER A 115 -9.01 -6.18 2.63
C SER A 115 -8.99 -6.34 1.10
N ALA A 116 -7.85 -6.81 0.58
CA ALA A 116 -7.75 -7.18 -0.82
C ALA A 116 -8.69 -8.33 -1.20
N HIS A 117 -9.06 -9.19 -0.24
CA HIS A 117 -10.02 -10.28 -0.47
C HIS A 117 -11.42 -9.72 -0.73
N MET A 118 -11.88 -8.78 0.09
CA MET A 118 -13.18 -8.12 -0.11
C MET A 118 -13.25 -7.41 -1.46
N ALA A 119 -12.19 -6.69 -1.84
CA ALA A 119 -12.11 -6.09 -3.17
C ALA A 119 -12.23 -7.14 -4.30
N MET A 120 -11.61 -8.31 -4.13
CA MET A 120 -11.70 -9.40 -5.10
C MET A 120 -13.06 -10.08 -5.14
N GLU A 121 -13.73 -10.21 -4.00
CA GLU A 121 -15.10 -10.75 -3.91
C GLU A 121 -16.07 -9.84 -4.66
N GLU A 122 -15.95 -8.53 -4.47
CA GLU A 122 -16.76 -7.56 -5.22
C GLU A 122 -16.48 -7.59 -6.72
N VAL A 123 -15.22 -7.64 -7.14
CA VAL A 123 -14.84 -7.79 -8.55
C VAL A 123 -15.45 -9.04 -9.17
N LEU A 124 -15.44 -10.17 -8.45
CA LEU A 124 -16.05 -11.42 -8.92
C LEU A 124 -17.58 -11.32 -8.99
N SER A 125 -18.23 -10.55 -8.09
CA SER A 125 -19.66 -10.27 -8.17
C SER A 125 -20.00 -9.55 -9.47
N TYR A 126 -19.30 -8.47 -9.78
CA TYR A 126 -19.54 -7.71 -11.03
C TYR A 126 -19.35 -8.56 -12.28
N LEU A 127 -18.31 -9.40 -12.32
CA LEU A 127 -18.10 -10.30 -13.45
C LEU A 127 -19.25 -11.32 -13.59
N ASN A 128 -19.77 -11.82 -12.48
CA ASN A 128 -20.92 -12.74 -12.48
C ASN A 128 -22.26 -12.05 -12.78
N GLU A 129 -22.36 -10.74 -12.60
CA GLU A 129 -23.49 -9.89 -13.02
C GLU A 129 -23.47 -9.59 -14.54
N GLY A 130 -22.47 -10.12 -15.28
CA GLY A 130 -22.40 -9.98 -16.73
C GLY A 130 -21.63 -8.76 -17.23
N TYR A 131 -20.80 -8.14 -16.38
CA TYR A 131 -19.87 -7.11 -16.85
C TYR A 131 -18.66 -7.77 -17.53
N GLU A 132 -18.53 -7.57 -18.83
CA GLU A 132 -17.58 -8.29 -19.67
C GLU A 132 -16.36 -7.48 -20.12
N TRP A 133 -16.29 -6.21 -19.74
CA TRP A 133 -15.18 -5.33 -20.07
C TRP A 133 -14.64 -4.63 -18.83
N ILE A 134 -13.34 -4.52 -18.80
CA ILE A 134 -12.59 -3.91 -17.70
C ILE A 134 -11.82 -2.71 -18.22
N VAL A 135 -11.95 -1.58 -17.51
CA VAL A 135 -11.04 -0.46 -17.60
C VAL A 135 -10.07 -0.59 -16.41
N ASP A 136 -8.84 -1.01 -16.70
CA ASP A 136 -7.74 -1.11 -15.74
C ASP A 136 -6.99 0.23 -15.75
N LEU A 137 -7.14 1.00 -14.68
CA LEU A 137 -6.69 2.38 -14.58
C LEU A 137 -5.47 2.49 -13.67
N ASP A 138 -4.34 2.96 -14.20
CA ASP A 138 -3.09 3.18 -13.48
C ASP A 138 -2.78 4.68 -13.42
N ILE A 139 -2.75 5.25 -12.22
CA ILE A 139 -2.37 6.65 -11.99
C ILE A 139 -0.84 6.74 -11.98
N GLU A 140 -0.28 7.62 -12.81
CA GLU A 140 1.17 7.76 -12.92
C GLU A 140 1.78 8.37 -11.67
N LYS A 141 2.62 7.60 -10.95
CA LYS A 141 3.36 8.06 -9.76
C LYS A 141 2.48 8.84 -8.77
N PHE A 142 1.31 8.33 -8.46
CA PHE A 142 0.29 9.00 -7.64
C PHE A 142 0.87 9.78 -6.46
N PHE A 143 1.65 9.13 -5.59
CA PHE A 143 2.22 9.78 -4.41
C PHE A 143 3.19 10.94 -4.74
N ASP A 144 3.83 10.92 -5.90
CA ASP A 144 4.77 11.96 -6.32
C ASP A 144 4.07 13.14 -7.04
N THR A 145 2.76 13.01 -7.36
CA THR A 145 2.03 13.98 -8.18
C THR A 145 0.84 14.64 -7.49
N VAL A 146 0.53 14.28 -6.24
CA VAL A 146 -0.56 14.90 -5.47
C VAL A 146 -0.33 16.41 -5.34
N ASN A 147 -1.29 17.21 -5.79
CA ASN A 147 -1.26 18.65 -5.63
C ASN A 147 -1.60 19.05 -4.19
N HIS A 148 -0.70 19.75 -3.52
CA HIS A 148 -0.85 20.13 -2.10
C HIS A 148 -2.05 21.05 -1.86
N ASP A 149 -2.25 22.05 -2.70
CA ASP A 149 -3.34 23.02 -2.52
C ASP A 149 -4.69 22.35 -2.75
N LYS A 150 -4.80 21.49 -3.76
CA LYS A 150 -5.99 20.70 -3.99
C LYS A 150 -6.30 19.75 -2.81
N LEU A 151 -5.29 19.07 -2.27
CA LEU A 151 -5.46 18.20 -1.09
C LEU A 151 -5.94 19.02 0.13
N ILE A 152 -5.31 20.17 0.41
CA ILE A 152 -5.74 21.04 1.51
C ILE A 152 -7.15 21.58 1.28
N SER A 153 -7.53 21.92 0.04
CA SER A 153 -8.89 22.32 -0.30
C SER A 153 -9.91 21.22 -0.01
N ILE A 154 -9.61 19.96 -0.35
CA ILE A 154 -10.47 18.80 -0.06
C ILE A 154 -10.58 18.56 1.45
N LEU A 155 -9.46 18.69 2.18
CA LEU A 155 -9.46 18.54 3.64
C LEU A 155 -10.33 19.57 4.32
N ARG A 156 -10.32 20.83 3.85
CA ARG A 156 -11.15 21.93 4.40
C ARG A 156 -12.65 21.69 4.35
N GLU A 157 -13.12 20.81 3.50
CA GLU A 157 -14.54 20.47 3.45
C GLU A 157 -15.06 19.82 4.75
N ARG A 158 -14.15 19.21 5.54
CA ARG A 158 -14.50 18.49 6.78
C ARG A 158 -13.62 18.86 7.97
N VAL A 159 -12.46 19.47 7.74
CA VAL A 159 -11.52 19.88 8.78
C VAL A 159 -11.44 21.40 8.79
N ASN A 160 -12.13 22.04 9.73
CA ASN A 160 -12.15 23.48 9.89
C ASN A 160 -11.04 24.02 10.82
N ASP A 161 -10.13 23.15 11.26
CA ASP A 161 -9.04 23.51 12.17
C ASP A 161 -7.80 23.95 11.38
N SER A 162 -7.50 25.25 11.47
CA SER A 162 -6.36 25.86 10.77
C SER A 162 -5.00 25.35 11.24
N LYS A 163 -4.87 24.93 12.50
CA LYS A 163 -3.63 24.40 13.07
C LYS A 163 -3.35 22.99 12.50
N THR A 164 -4.37 22.15 12.45
CA THR A 164 -4.27 20.81 11.82
C THR A 164 -3.93 20.91 10.34
N LEU A 165 -4.59 21.79 9.58
CA LEU A 165 -4.30 21.98 8.15
C LEU A 165 -2.88 22.53 7.93
N HIS A 166 -2.42 23.44 8.81
CA HIS A 166 -1.04 23.94 8.75
C HIS A 166 -0.02 22.81 8.98
N LEU A 167 -0.25 21.98 9.98
CA LEU A 167 0.61 20.85 10.30
C LEU A 167 0.66 19.82 9.15
N ILE A 168 -0.49 19.51 8.52
CA ILE A 168 -0.53 18.65 7.32
C ILE A 168 0.30 19.28 6.20
N ARG A 169 0.12 20.58 5.93
CA ARG A 169 0.90 21.29 4.90
C ARG A 169 2.41 21.25 5.20
N ALA A 170 2.80 21.45 6.47
CA ALA A 170 4.19 21.35 6.88
C ALA A 170 4.79 19.96 6.57
N TYR A 171 4.05 18.89 6.83
CA TYR A 171 4.48 17.52 6.46
C TYR A 171 4.58 17.30 4.95
N LEU A 172 3.68 17.86 4.17
CA LEU A 172 3.75 17.78 2.70
C LEU A 172 4.99 18.50 2.15
N GLN A 173 5.43 19.56 2.82
CA GLN A 173 6.55 20.43 2.43
C GLN A 173 7.88 20.07 3.12
N ALA A 174 7.92 19.09 4.00
CA ALA A 174 9.08 18.75 4.83
C ALA A 174 10.38 18.47 4.06
N GLY A 175 10.28 18.25 2.75
CA GLY A 175 11.44 17.98 1.90
C GLY A 175 11.94 16.55 2.01
N ILE A 176 12.95 16.26 1.19
CA ILE A 176 13.54 14.93 1.03
C ILE A 176 15.06 15.06 1.09
N LEU A 177 15.67 14.30 1.99
CA LEU A 177 17.13 14.15 2.03
C LEU A 177 17.53 12.95 1.18
N ASP A 178 18.18 13.20 0.05
CA ASP A 178 18.73 12.17 -0.84
C ASP A 178 20.22 12.41 -1.05
N LYS A 179 21.04 11.43 -0.73
CA LYS A 179 22.52 11.48 -0.90
C LYS A 179 23.18 12.74 -0.33
N GLY A 180 22.68 13.23 0.81
CA GLY A 180 23.23 14.42 1.49
C GLY A 180 22.65 15.76 1.03
N LEU A 181 21.82 15.80 -0.01
CA LEU A 181 21.15 17.00 -0.50
C LEU A 181 19.69 17.03 -0.05
N VAL A 182 19.25 18.15 0.51
CA VAL A 182 17.85 18.40 0.85
C VAL A 182 17.17 19.09 -0.31
N SER A 183 16.12 18.48 -0.85
CA SER A 183 15.24 19.08 -1.84
C SER A 183 13.89 19.40 -1.23
N SER A 184 13.35 20.60 -1.48
CA SER A 184 11.98 20.95 -1.09
C SER A 184 10.97 20.17 -1.94
N SER A 185 9.83 19.80 -1.33
CA SER A 185 8.73 19.18 -2.04
C SER A 185 7.61 20.21 -2.23
N THR A 186 7.33 20.58 -3.47
CA THR A 186 6.20 21.44 -3.83
C THR A 186 4.98 20.65 -4.30
N ILE A 187 5.19 19.37 -4.64
CA ILE A 187 4.18 18.43 -5.14
C ILE A 187 4.46 17.06 -4.54
N GLY A 188 3.40 16.30 -4.31
CA GLY A 188 3.49 14.92 -3.85
C GLY A 188 3.41 14.75 -2.34
N THR A 189 3.20 13.51 -1.93
CA THR A 189 3.22 13.10 -0.52
C THR A 189 4.39 12.15 -0.31
N PRO A 190 5.20 12.31 0.76
CA PRO A 190 6.32 11.41 1.01
C PRO A 190 5.83 9.95 1.13
N GLN A 191 6.28 9.06 0.23
CA GLN A 191 5.98 7.63 0.35
C GLN A 191 6.69 7.06 1.57
N GLY A 192 5.93 6.63 2.61
CA GLY A 192 6.46 5.97 3.80
C GLY A 192 6.06 6.59 5.14
N GLY A 193 5.48 7.77 5.14
CA GLY A 193 4.87 8.36 6.34
C GLY A 193 3.49 7.76 6.66
N PRO A 194 3.13 7.57 7.94
CA PRO A 194 1.82 7.01 8.33
C PRO A 194 0.63 7.80 7.77
N ILE A 195 0.71 9.13 7.75
CA ILE A 195 -0.39 10.00 7.29
C ILE A 195 -0.65 9.90 5.78
N SER A 196 0.36 9.56 4.98
CA SER A 196 0.25 9.55 3.51
C SER A 196 -0.85 8.61 3.00
N VAL A 197 -1.13 7.53 3.74
CA VAL A 197 -2.15 6.54 3.35
C VAL A 197 -3.57 7.10 3.46
N ILE A 198 -3.89 7.83 4.53
CA ILE A 198 -5.22 8.42 4.65
C ILE A 198 -5.37 9.64 3.75
N LEU A 199 -4.34 10.46 3.60
CA LEU A 199 -4.37 11.59 2.67
C LEU A 199 -4.60 11.14 1.22
N SER A 200 -4.02 10.01 0.82
CA SER A 200 -4.28 9.43 -0.50
C SER A 200 -5.73 8.97 -0.66
N ASN A 201 -6.31 8.34 0.35
CA ASN A 201 -7.73 7.96 0.30
C ASN A 201 -8.66 9.17 0.30
N ILE A 202 -8.38 10.21 1.10
CA ILE A 202 -9.15 11.47 1.09
C ILE A 202 -9.10 12.13 -0.30
N TYR A 203 -7.94 12.13 -0.93
CA TYR A 203 -7.79 12.72 -2.26
C TYR A 203 -8.55 11.95 -3.32
N LEU A 204 -8.46 10.61 -3.30
CA LEU A 204 -9.10 9.73 -4.27
C LEU A 204 -10.59 9.46 -3.98
N ASP A 205 -11.09 9.76 -2.78
CA ASP A 205 -12.52 9.68 -2.49
C ASP A 205 -13.35 10.58 -3.42
N LYS A 206 -12.80 11.73 -3.85
CA LYS A 206 -13.44 12.56 -4.87
C LYS A 206 -13.63 11.82 -6.20
N PHE A 207 -12.69 10.97 -6.54
CA PHE A 207 -12.77 10.12 -7.71
C PHE A 207 -13.79 8.99 -7.52
N ASP A 208 -13.78 8.36 -6.35
CA ASP A 208 -14.76 7.32 -6.01
C ASP A 208 -16.19 7.88 -6.10
N LYS A 209 -16.44 9.06 -5.53
CA LYS A 209 -17.75 9.74 -5.59
C LYS A 209 -18.16 10.10 -7.01
N GLU A 210 -17.21 10.46 -7.87
CA GLU A 210 -17.49 10.70 -9.29
C GLU A 210 -17.89 9.40 -10.00
N LEU A 211 -17.24 8.28 -9.72
CA LEU A 211 -17.62 6.98 -10.28
C LEU A 211 -19.01 6.53 -9.78
N GLU A 212 -19.30 6.72 -8.50
CA GLU A 212 -20.62 6.46 -7.90
C GLU A 212 -21.71 7.30 -8.54
N SER A 213 -21.49 8.60 -8.74
CA SER A 213 -22.49 9.51 -9.35
C SER A 213 -22.85 9.12 -10.80
N ARG A 214 -21.92 8.43 -11.48
CA ARG A 214 -22.13 7.87 -12.82
C ARG A 214 -22.72 6.45 -12.81
N ASN A 215 -23.04 5.89 -11.64
CA ASN A 215 -23.48 4.50 -11.46
C ASN A 215 -22.52 3.47 -12.07
N LEU A 216 -21.21 3.75 -12.04
CA LEU A 216 -20.19 2.83 -12.53
C LEU A 216 -19.87 1.79 -11.46
N ARG A 217 -19.68 0.54 -11.89
CA ARG A 217 -19.20 -0.54 -11.04
C ARG A 217 -17.68 -0.49 -11.01
N PHE A 218 -17.09 -0.39 -9.84
CA PHE A 218 -15.63 -0.30 -9.69
C PHE A 218 -15.16 -0.89 -8.36
N ALA A 219 -13.88 -1.19 -8.29
CA ALA A 219 -13.20 -1.50 -7.04
C ALA A 219 -11.84 -0.78 -7.03
N ARG A 220 -11.57 -0.05 -5.95
CA ARG A 220 -10.30 0.66 -5.77
C ARG A 220 -9.52 0.11 -4.57
N TYR A 221 -8.24 -0.14 -4.77
CA TYR A 221 -7.31 -0.49 -3.71
C TYR A 221 -6.09 0.44 -3.74
N ALA A 222 -6.08 1.46 -2.89
CA ALA A 222 -5.13 2.58 -2.94
C ALA A 222 -5.22 3.33 -4.30
N ASP A 223 -4.13 3.36 -5.06
CA ASP A 223 -4.02 3.94 -6.40
C ASP A 223 -4.43 2.99 -7.53
N ASP A 224 -4.54 1.68 -7.27
CA ASP A 224 -5.05 0.71 -8.24
C ASP A 224 -6.58 0.76 -8.32
N CYS A 225 -7.15 1.07 -9.49
CA CYS A 225 -8.60 1.13 -9.72
C CYS A 225 -8.98 0.33 -10.96
N ILE A 226 -10.06 -0.46 -10.82
CA ILE A 226 -10.63 -1.27 -11.89
C ILE A 226 -12.12 -0.94 -12.02
N ILE A 227 -12.57 -0.62 -13.26
CA ILE A 227 -13.95 -0.24 -13.55
C ILE A 227 -14.55 -1.26 -14.50
N PHE A 228 -15.82 -1.60 -14.30
CA PHE A 228 -16.52 -2.65 -15.04
C PHE A 228 -17.65 -2.07 -15.89
N VAL A 229 -17.72 -2.51 -17.13
CA VAL A 229 -18.77 -2.12 -18.09
C VAL A 229 -19.18 -3.31 -18.96
N LYS A 230 -20.36 -3.18 -19.62
CA LYS A 230 -20.94 -4.29 -20.39
C LYS A 230 -20.40 -4.39 -21.83
N SER A 231 -19.92 -3.28 -22.42
CA SER A 231 -19.47 -3.27 -23.82
C SER A 231 -18.12 -2.57 -23.98
N GLU A 232 -17.39 -2.91 -25.05
CA GLU A 232 -16.10 -2.30 -25.40
C GLU A 232 -16.21 -0.81 -25.68
N MET A 233 -17.27 -0.42 -26.39
CA MET A 233 -17.54 0.97 -26.71
C MET A 233 -17.76 1.79 -25.43
N SER A 234 -18.51 1.25 -24.46
CA SER A 234 -18.69 1.86 -23.14
C SER A 234 -17.37 1.95 -22.37
N ALA A 235 -16.53 0.90 -22.43
CA ALA A 235 -15.23 0.90 -21.75
C ALA A 235 -14.30 1.99 -22.30
N ASN A 236 -14.20 2.13 -23.60
CA ASN A 236 -13.38 3.18 -24.22
C ASN A 236 -13.90 4.58 -23.90
N ARG A 237 -15.23 4.79 -23.91
CA ARG A 237 -15.85 6.05 -23.52
C ARG A 237 -15.59 6.38 -22.04
N VAL A 238 -15.78 5.42 -21.15
CA VAL A 238 -15.52 5.58 -19.71
C VAL A 238 -14.05 5.88 -19.47
N MET A 239 -13.12 5.12 -20.06
CA MET A 239 -11.69 5.36 -19.94
C MET A 239 -11.32 6.80 -20.32
N LYS A 240 -11.79 7.27 -21.50
CA LYS A 240 -11.51 8.63 -21.97
C LYS A 240 -12.08 9.71 -21.04
N SER A 241 -13.32 9.56 -20.60
CA SER A 241 -14.00 10.55 -19.76
C SER A 241 -13.43 10.60 -18.35
N VAL A 242 -13.09 9.44 -17.76
CA VAL A 242 -12.50 9.32 -16.43
C VAL A 242 -11.07 9.87 -16.41
N THR A 243 -10.26 9.55 -17.41
CA THR A 243 -8.91 10.13 -17.57
C THR A 243 -8.98 11.66 -17.61
N SER A 244 -9.82 12.21 -18.46
CA SER A 244 -10.00 13.66 -18.58
C SER A 244 -10.49 14.31 -17.28
N TRP A 245 -11.32 13.62 -16.51
CA TRP A 245 -11.81 14.10 -15.22
C TRP A 245 -10.68 14.11 -14.18
N LEU A 246 -9.89 13.05 -14.06
CA LEU A 246 -8.75 12.95 -13.14
C LEU A 246 -7.72 14.05 -13.42
N GLU A 247 -7.39 14.29 -14.68
CA GLU A 247 -6.43 15.31 -15.08
C GLU A 247 -6.93 16.73 -14.78
N ARG A 248 -8.20 17.03 -15.08
CA ARG A 248 -8.76 18.37 -14.88
C ARG A 248 -9.17 18.67 -13.45
N LYS A 249 -9.72 17.71 -12.70
CA LYS A 249 -10.29 17.94 -11.37
C LYS A 249 -9.33 17.61 -10.24
N LEU A 250 -8.47 16.60 -10.41
CA LEU A 250 -7.51 16.18 -9.41
C LEU A 250 -6.04 16.42 -9.82
N PHE A 251 -5.79 16.95 -11.00
CA PHE A 251 -4.44 17.19 -11.52
C PHE A 251 -3.55 15.94 -11.51
N LEU A 252 -4.16 14.77 -11.63
CA LEU A 252 -3.49 13.47 -11.66
C LEU A 252 -3.33 13.00 -13.10
N LYS A 253 -2.12 12.59 -13.49
CA LYS A 253 -1.86 12.00 -14.79
C LYS A 253 -2.18 10.50 -14.79
N VAL A 254 -2.86 10.05 -15.81
CA VAL A 254 -3.13 8.64 -16.05
C VAL A 254 -2.05 8.06 -16.97
N SER A 255 -1.51 6.90 -16.61
CA SER A 255 -0.46 6.24 -17.39
C SER A 255 -1.02 5.69 -18.70
N ALA A 256 -0.71 6.32 -19.83
CA ALA A 256 -1.15 5.86 -21.15
C ALA A 256 -0.62 4.45 -21.52
N THR A 257 0.51 4.04 -20.96
CA THR A 257 1.14 2.74 -21.26
C THR A 257 0.58 1.57 -20.44
N LYS A 258 -0.01 1.86 -19.27
CA LYS A 258 -0.51 0.84 -18.36
C LYS A 258 -2.02 0.79 -18.30
N THR A 259 -2.70 1.94 -18.45
CA THR A 259 -4.15 1.99 -18.51
C THR A 259 -4.63 1.32 -19.78
N LYS A 260 -5.58 0.41 -19.65
CA LYS A 260 -6.05 -0.40 -20.78
C LYS A 260 -7.51 -0.82 -20.62
N VAL A 261 -8.16 -1.01 -21.76
CA VAL A 261 -9.46 -1.66 -21.87
C VAL A 261 -9.24 -3.11 -22.28
N VAL A 262 -9.73 -4.04 -21.49
CA VAL A 262 -9.48 -5.47 -21.71
C VAL A 262 -10.69 -6.33 -21.34
N ARG A 263 -10.77 -7.53 -21.95
CA ARG A 263 -11.65 -8.59 -21.46
C ARG A 263 -11.15 -9.11 -20.11
N PRO A 264 -12.03 -9.62 -19.23
CA PRO A 264 -11.65 -10.07 -17.89
C PRO A 264 -10.50 -11.10 -17.89
N THR A 265 -10.47 -12.01 -18.87
CA THR A 265 -9.40 -13.02 -19.00
C THR A 265 -8.00 -12.45 -19.22
N LYS A 266 -7.91 -11.21 -19.72
CA LYS A 266 -6.65 -10.46 -19.88
C LYS A 266 -6.44 -9.42 -18.76
N GLY A 267 -7.48 -9.19 -17.93
CA GLY A 267 -7.43 -8.28 -16.77
C GLY A 267 -6.61 -8.85 -15.63
N GLN A 268 -6.06 -7.94 -14.84
CA GLN A 268 -5.33 -8.26 -13.62
C GLN A 268 -5.66 -7.24 -12.55
N PHE A 269 -5.90 -7.71 -11.33
CA PHE A 269 -6.11 -6.83 -10.18
C PHE A 269 -5.51 -7.46 -8.92
N LEU A 270 -4.76 -6.70 -8.15
CA LEU A 270 -4.10 -7.14 -6.90
C LEU A 270 -3.28 -8.43 -7.04
N GLY A 271 -2.78 -8.73 -8.22
CA GLY A 271 -2.01 -9.95 -8.50
C GLY A 271 -2.85 -11.18 -8.82
N PHE A 272 -4.15 -11.00 -9.01
CA PHE A 272 -5.07 -12.01 -9.52
C PHE A 272 -5.38 -11.76 -11.01
N THR A 273 -5.77 -12.81 -11.70
CA THR A 273 -6.38 -12.78 -13.03
C THR A 273 -7.67 -13.60 -13.01
N PHE A 274 -8.52 -13.42 -14.01
CA PHE A 274 -9.86 -13.99 -14.02
C PHE A 274 -10.00 -15.04 -15.11
N TYR A 275 -10.84 -16.02 -14.87
CA TYR A 275 -11.22 -17.03 -15.85
C TYR A 275 -12.65 -17.51 -15.59
N LYS A 276 -13.34 -17.96 -16.63
CA LYS A 276 -14.67 -18.52 -16.52
C LYS A 276 -14.57 -20.04 -16.41
N ASN A 277 -15.24 -20.61 -15.43
CA ASN A 277 -15.34 -22.05 -15.22
C ASN A 277 -16.82 -22.44 -15.20
N SER A 278 -17.28 -23.14 -16.23
CA SER A 278 -18.68 -23.28 -16.56
C SER A 278 -19.30 -21.88 -16.68
N ASP A 279 -20.33 -21.53 -15.92
CA ASP A 279 -20.99 -20.23 -16.00
C ASP A 279 -20.53 -19.21 -14.96
N LYS A 280 -19.55 -19.56 -14.10
CA LYS A 280 -19.09 -18.68 -13.01
C LYS A 280 -17.68 -18.18 -13.24
N TRP A 281 -17.49 -16.88 -13.02
CA TRP A 281 -16.17 -16.28 -12.96
C TRP A 281 -15.45 -16.63 -11.67
N LYS A 282 -14.20 -17.00 -11.82
CA LYS A 282 -13.26 -17.30 -10.72
C LYS A 282 -11.96 -16.56 -10.94
N CYS A 283 -11.17 -16.44 -9.88
CA CYS A 283 -9.83 -15.86 -9.97
C CYS A 283 -8.74 -16.89 -9.73
N CYS A 284 -7.55 -16.60 -10.22
CA CYS A 284 -6.34 -17.34 -9.90
C CYS A 284 -5.13 -16.37 -9.82
N PRO A 285 -4.05 -16.76 -9.13
CA PRO A 285 -2.84 -15.95 -9.08
C PRO A 285 -2.24 -15.77 -10.47
N THR A 286 -1.76 -14.57 -10.79
CA THR A 286 -1.07 -14.30 -12.06
C THR A 286 0.16 -15.18 -12.22
N LYS A 287 0.59 -15.40 -13.48
CA LYS A 287 1.80 -16.18 -13.78
C LYS A 287 3.03 -15.61 -13.05
N ASP A 288 3.15 -14.28 -12.96
CA ASP A 288 4.26 -13.61 -12.28
C ASP A 288 4.27 -13.86 -10.77
N ARG A 289 3.10 -13.88 -10.12
CA ARG A 289 3.00 -14.20 -8.69
C ARG A 289 3.42 -15.65 -8.40
N LYS A 290 3.05 -16.59 -9.26
CA LYS A 290 3.50 -17.98 -9.18
C LYS A 290 5.01 -18.10 -9.40
N LYS A 291 5.55 -17.50 -10.46
CA LYS A 291 6.99 -17.47 -10.74
C LYS A 291 7.79 -16.86 -9.58
N ARG A 292 7.29 -15.77 -9.00
CA ARG A 292 7.95 -15.11 -7.87
C ARG A 292 8.01 -15.99 -6.63
N LEU A 293 6.98 -16.79 -6.34
CA LEU A 293 7.03 -17.77 -5.25
C LEU A 293 8.15 -18.78 -5.47
N TYR A 294 8.23 -19.39 -6.66
CA TYR A 294 9.32 -20.32 -7.02
C TYR A 294 10.69 -19.64 -6.88
N SER A 295 10.88 -18.47 -7.46
CA SER A 295 12.14 -17.74 -7.44
C SER A 295 12.60 -17.39 -6.02
N ASN A 296 11.68 -16.89 -5.16
CA ASN A 296 12.01 -16.56 -3.78
C ASN A 296 12.45 -17.78 -2.97
N ILE A 297 11.75 -18.91 -3.15
CA ILE A 297 12.09 -20.17 -2.49
C ILE A 297 13.40 -20.72 -3.05
N GLN A 298 13.59 -20.71 -4.38
CA GLN A 298 14.81 -21.18 -5.00
C GLN A 298 16.04 -20.39 -4.51
N LYS A 299 15.94 -19.06 -4.45
CA LYS A 299 16.98 -18.19 -3.89
C LYS A 299 17.29 -18.51 -2.43
N TRP A 300 16.26 -18.74 -1.60
CA TRP A 300 16.45 -19.13 -0.20
C TRP A 300 17.09 -20.50 -0.04
N MET A 301 16.75 -21.44 -0.95
CA MET A 301 17.25 -22.82 -0.98
C MET A 301 18.49 -22.98 -1.89
N GLU A 302 19.18 -21.88 -2.21
CA GLU A 302 20.42 -21.95 -2.99
C GLU A 302 21.46 -22.80 -2.26
N ARG A 303 22.00 -23.79 -2.97
CA ARG A 303 22.76 -24.90 -2.41
C ARG A 303 23.88 -24.46 -1.46
N LYS A 304 24.67 -23.46 -1.86
CA LYS A 304 25.82 -22.98 -1.07
C LYS A 304 25.44 -22.45 0.32
N HIS A 305 24.20 -21.95 0.47
CA HIS A 305 23.70 -21.41 1.74
C HIS A 305 22.76 -22.38 2.49
N ALA A 306 21.98 -23.17 1.75
CA ALA A 306 21.00 -24.04 2.35
C ALA A 306 21.62 -25.30 2.98
N VAL A 307 22.76 -25.80 2.45
CA VAL A 307 23.44 -26.98 2.99
C VAL A 307 24.17 -26.67 4.31
N SER A 308 24.70 -25.46 4.47
CA SER A 308 25.38 -25.03 5.71
C SER A 308 24.42 -24.56 6.82
N ARG A 309 23.14 -24.41 6.52
CA ARG A 309 22.14 -23.85 7.45
C ARG A 309 21.36 -24.99 8.13
N PRO A 310 21.02 -24.87 9.45
CA PRO A 310 20.16 -25.82 10.13
C PRO A 310 18.80 -25.97 9.42
N LEU A 311 18.31 -27.20 9.29
CA LEU A 311 17.02 -27.48 8.63
C LEU A 311 15.85 -26.76 9.30
N SER A 312 15.88 -26.63 10.63
CA SER A 312 14.86 -25.88 11.40
C SER A 312 14.71 -24.44 10.93
N VAL A 313 15.83 -23.75 10.71
CA VAL A 313 15.84 -22.36 10.18
C VAL A 313 15.30 -22.32 8.74
N THR A 314 15.71 -23.31 7.93
CA THR A 314 15.26 -23.43 6.55
C THR A 314 13.74 -23.64 6.48
N PHE A 315 13.20 -24.60 7.25
CA PHE A 315 11.76 -24.86 7.29
C PHE A 315 10.95 -23.70 7.89
N LYS A 316 11.44 -23.04 8.94
CA LYS A 316 10.77 -21.86 9.51
C LYS A 316 10.55 -20.79 8.45
N LYS A 317 11.57 -20.48 7.66
CA LYS A 317 11.49 -19.48 6.60
C LYS A 317 10.62 -19.92 5.43
N LEU A 318 10.73 -21.17 4.98
CA LEU A 318 9.86 -21.74 3.95
C LEU A 318 8.39 -21.66 4.36
N ASN A 319 8.07 -22.07 5.59
CA ASN A 319 6.71 -22.01 6.12
C ASN A 319 6.18 -20.54 6.14
N GLN A 320 6.98 -19.58 6.54
CA GLN A 320 6.58 -18.16 6.50
C GLN A 320 6.21 -17.72 5.07
N MET A 321 7.07 -18.01 4.09
CA MET A 321 6.84 -17.62 2.70
C MET A 321 5.61 -18.32 2.09
N ILE A 322 5.49 -19.62 2.30
CA ILE A 322 4.42 -20.44 1.70
C ILE A 322 3.07 -20.11 2.35
N ARG A 323 3.00 -20.08 3.69
CA ARG A 323 1.76 -19.75 4.41
C ARG A 323 1.29 -18.33 4.10
N GLY A 324 2.22 -17.35 4.01
CA GLY A 324 1.88 -15.98 3.61
C GLY A 324 1.29 -15.92 2.20
N TRP A 325 1.89 -16.65 1.24
CA TRP A 325 1.39 -16.73 -0.12
C TRP A 325 0.01 -17.43 -0.20
N ILE A 326 -0.15 -18.57 0.45
CA ILE A 326 -1.43 -19.30 0.49
C ILE A 326 -2.52 -18.43 1.14
N ARG A 327 -2.23 -17.78 2.28
CA ARG A 327 -3.19 -16.91 2.97
C ARG A 327 -3.69 -15.77 2.08
N TYR A 328 -2.81 -15.20 1.28
CA TYR A 328 -3.17 -14.13 0.34
C TYR A 328 -4.02 -14.66 -0.83
N PHE A 329 -3.67 -15.81 -1.41
CA PHE A 329 -4.33 -16.35 -2.59
C PHE A 329 -5.43 -17.39 -2.29
N LYS A 330 -5.80 -17.61 -1.02
CA LYS A 330 -6.77 -18.65 -0.61
C LYS A 330 -8.17 -18.53 -1.25
N ILE A 331 -8.59 -17.32 -1.62
CA ILE A 331 -9.88 -17.05 -2.27
C ILE A 331 -9.92 -17.55 -3.72
N SER A 332 -8.79 -17.91 -4.27
CA SER A 332 -8.62 -18.30 -5.67
C SER A 332 -8.40 -19.80 -5.84
N SER A 333 -8.59 -20.28 -7.06
CA SER A 333 -8.36 -21.68 -7.41
C SER A 333 -6.86 -21.98 -7.48
N ILE A 334 -6.27 -22.45 -6.37
CA ILE A 334 -4.83 -22.72 -6.25
C ILE A 334 -4.48 -24.19 -6.06
N LYS A 335 -5.45 -25.11 -5.86
CA LYS A 335 -5.20 -26.52 -5.54
C LYS A 335 -4.24 -27.19 -6.52
N GLY A 336 -4.55 -27.19 -7.80
CA GLY A 336 -3.70 -27.83 -8.81
C GLY A 336 -2.31 -27.19 -8.97
N PHE A 337 -2.18 -25.89 -8.66
CA PHE A 337 -0.87 -25.25 -8.57
C PHE A 337 -0.08 -25.74 -7.36
N LEU A 338 -0.73 -25.81 -6.19
CA LEU A 338 -0.09 -26.26 -4.94
C LEU A 338 0.37 -27.73 -5.00
N ASP A 339 -0.36 -28.59 -5.69
CA ASP A 339 0.04 -30.00 -5.88
C ASP A 339 1.38 -30.10 -6.64
N LYS A 340 1.49 -29.41 -7.78
CA LYS A 340 2.73 -29.36 -8.58
C LYS A 340 3.87 -28.67 -7.82
N PHE A 341 3.55 -27.56 -7.17
CA PHE A 341 4.51 -26.83 -6.34
C PHE A 341 5.02 -27.67 -5.17
N GLY A 342 4.15 -28.41 -4.50
CA GLY A 342 4.50 -29.29 -3.39
C GLY A 342 5.42 -30.43 -3.81
N GLN A 343 5.19 -31.04 -4.99
CA GLN A 343 6.09 -32.06 -5.56
C GLN A 343 7.50 -31.48 -5.80
N TRP A 344 7.57 -30.33 -6.47
CA TRP A 344 8.84 -29.62 -6.72
C TRP A 344 9.56 -29.28 -5.42
N LEU A 345 8.84 -28.76 -4.42
CA LEU A 345 9.41 -28.36 -3.14
C LEU A 345 9.98 -29.56 -2.37
N ARG A 346 9.23 -30.67 -2.31
CA ARG A 346 9.70 -31.91 -1.67
C ARG A 346 11.00 -32.41 -2.30
N HIS A 347 11.08 -32.38 -3.64
CA HIS A 347 12.31 -32.76 -4.34
C HIS A 347 13.48 -31.84 -3.92
N LYS A 348 13.31 -30.52 -3.93
CA LYS A 348 14.34 -29.56 -3.52
C LYS A 348 14.80 -29.76 -2.07
N VAL A 349 13.86 -29.97 -1.15
CA VAL A 349 14.16 -30.22 0.27
C VAL A 349 14.96 -31.51 0.43
N ARG A 350 14.56 -32.62 -0.22
CA ARG A 350 15.31 -33.90 -0.19
C ARG A 350 16.73 -33.72 -0.69
N CYS A 351 16.94 -33.00 -1.77
CA CYS A 351 18.27 -32.72 -2.29
C CYS A 351 19.20 -32.01 -1.26
N ILE A 352 18.65 -31.10 -0.44
CA ILE A 352 19.41 -30.42 0.60
C ILE A 352 19.73 -31.38 1.74
N ILE A 353 18.75 -32.14 2.24
CA ILE A 353 18.91 -33.12 3.32
C ILE A 353 20.00 -34.13 2.97
N ILE A 354 19.90 -34.74 1.77
CA ILE A 354 20.89 -35.71 1.29
C ILE A 354 22.30 -35.12 1.27
N LYS A 355 22.43 -33.86 0.89
CA LYS A 355 23.74 -33.20 0.85
C LYS A 355 24.28 -32.82 2.21
N GLN A 356 23.42 -32.55 3.18
CA GLN A 356 23.85 -32.35 4.57
C GLN A 356 24.38 -33.65 5.21
N TRP A 357 23.80 -34.81 4.85
CA TRP A 357 24.24 -36.11 5.37
C TRP A 357 25.59 -36.56 4.85
N LYS A 358 26.14 -35.95 3.78
CA LYS A 358 27.45 -36.18 3.20
C LYS A 358 27.75 -37.61 2.72
N ARG A 359 27.17 -38.64 3.31
CA ARG A 359 27.41 -40.06 2.96
C ARG A 359 26.25 -40.65 2.17
N PRO A 360 26.48 -41.20 0.95
CA PRO A 360 25.44 -41.85 0.13
C PRO A 360 24.79 -43.06 0.78
N MET A 361 25.52 -43.80 1.57
CA MET A 361 25.04 -45.08 2.21
C MET A 361 24.12 -44.87 3.41
N THR A 362 23.95 -43.65 3.91
CA THR A 362 23.03 -43.29 4.99
C THR A 362 21.68 -42.78 4.45
N ARG A 363 21.41 -43.01 3.20
CA ARG A 363 20.19 -42.63 2.45
C ARG A 363 19.12 -43.72 2.53
#